data_7fc5b45f193a88154b8e44830e1e6a5e
#
_entry.id   7fc5b45f193a88154b8e44830e1e6a5e
#
_cell.length_a   1.000
_cell.length_b   1.000
_cell.length_c   1.000
_cell.angle_alpha   90.00
_cell.angle_beta   90.00
_cell.angle_gamma   90.00
#
_symmetry.space_group_name_H-M   'P 1'
#
loop_
_entity.id
_entity.type
_entity.pdbx_description
1 polymer ?
#
loop_
_entity_poly.entity_id
_entity_poly.type
_entity_poly.pdbx_seq_one_letter_code
_entity_poly.pdbx_strand_id
1 'polypeptide(L)'
;MPTAPFRPCPVRGCSALLPPGVARCPAHARQQEQQRGTAHHRGYTFKDWQPFRRRYLAALVEAGLLPVCGAALPTGPRMRDSACRDAGVFTYTSADGSSLHLDHEPALEDWERQHPAIVCNPNRIVLKCASCHSRKTARETGGR
;
A
#
# COMPACT_ATOMS: atom_id res chain seq x y z
N MET A 1 -10.59 4.80 35.23
CA MET A 1 -10.39 5.20 33.82
C MET A 1 -11.68 4.90 33.06
N PRO A 2 -12.33 5.86 32.38
CA PRO A 2 -13.51 5.57 31.59
C PRO A 2 -13.12 4.65 30.41
N THR A 3 -13.71 3.47 30.36
CA THR A 3 -13.57 2.55 29.21
C THR A 3 -14.36 3.12 28.04
N ALA A 4 -13.73 3.27 26.90
CA ALA A 4 -14.41 3.75 25.70
C ALA A 4 -15.62 2.84 25.37
N PRO A 5 -16.76 3.41 24.93
CA PRO A 5 -17.97 2.65 24.68
C PRO A 5 -17.82 1.69 23.47
N PHE A 6 -18.55 0.59 23.52
CA PHE A 6 -18.72 -0.30 22.37
C PHE A 6 -19.40 0.44 21.22
N ARG A 7 -19.01 0.15 19.99
CA ARG A 7 -19.60 0.74 18.78
C ARG A 7 -20.17 -0.34 17.85
N PRO A 8 -21.20 -0.05 17.08
CA PRO A 8 -21.73 -0.99 16.11
C PRO A 8 -20.71 -1.28 14.99
N CYS A 9 -20.77 -2.49 14.45
CA CYS A 9 -19.99 -2.83 13.26
C CYS A 9 -20.40 -1.94 12.08
N PRO A 10 -19.46 -1.36 11.32
CA PRO A 10 -19.78 -0.40 10.25
C PRO A 10 -20.44 -1.04 9.02
N VAL A 11 -20.54 -2.37 8.96
CA VAL A 11 -21.21 -3.04 7.85
C VAL A 11 -22.71 -2.95 7.99
N ARG A 12 -23.38 -2.41 6.97
CA ARG A 12 -24.82 -2.20 6.96
C ARG A 12 -25.58 -3.48 7.30
N GLY A 13 -26.51 -3.40 8.24
CA GLY A 13 -27.31 -4.54 8.68
C GLY A 13 -26.63 -5.46 9.70
N CYS A 14 -25.41 -5.16 10.15
CA CYS A 14 -24.74 -5.93 11.19
C CYS A 14 -25.07 -5.38 12.57
N SER A 15 -25.59 -6.23 13.45
CA SER A 15 -25.94 -5.89 14.83
C SER A 15 -24.81 -6.09 15.85
N ALA A 16 -23.64 -6.56 15.41
CA ALA A 16 -22.53 -6.85 16.30
C ALA A 16 -21.96 -5.57 16.92
N LEU A 17 -21.78 -5.56 18.23
CA LEU A 17 -21.09 -4.50 18.97
C LEU A 17 -19.59 -4.83 19.07
N LEU A 18 -18.77 -3.85 18.81
CA LEU A 18 -17.31 -3.96 18.76
C LEU A 18 -16.68 -3.27 19.96
N PRO A 19 -15.72 -3.93 20.61
CA PRO A 19 -14.94 -3.27 21.63
C PRO A 19 -14.07 -2.15 21.02
N PRO A 20 -13.59 -1.22 21.84
CA PRO A 20 -12.66 -0.18 21.40
C PRO A 20 -11.46 -0.74 20.66
N GLY A 21 -11.06 -0.10 19.55
CA GLY A 21 -9.92 -0.51 18.72
C GLY A 21 -10.21 -1.60 17.67
N VAL A 22 -11.35 -2.29 17.75
CA VAL A 22 -11.74 -3.31 16.76
C VAL A 22 -12.50 -2.65 15.61
N ALA A 23 -11.99 -2.80 14.38
CA ALA A 23 -12.56 -2.12 13.22
C ALA A 23 -13.82 -2.79 12.66
N ARG A 24 -13.94 -4.13 12.76
CA ARG A 24 -15.06 -4.94 12.24
C ARG A 24 -15.28 -6.17 13.12
N CYS A 25 -16.49 -6.72 13.09
CA CYS A 25 -16.73 -7.99 13.76
C CYS A 25 -15.98 -9.14 13.06
N PRO A 26 -15.72 -10.27 13.76
CA PRO A 26 -14.92 -11.37 13.21
C PRO A 26 -15.42 -11.90 11.87
N ALA A 27 -16.75 -11.99 11.68
CA ALA A 27 -17.35 -12.43 10.42
C ALA A 27 -17.01 -11.48 9.27
N HIS A 28 -17.21 -10.18 9.45
CA HIS A 28 -16.93 -9.18 8.41
C HIS A 28 -15.43 -8.93 8.22
N ALA A 29 -14.61 -9.14 9.23
CA ALA A 29 -13.15 -9.14 9.08
C ALA A 29 -12.68 -10.29 8.19
N ARG A 30 -13.21 -11.50 8.38
CA ARG A 30 -12.93 -12.67 7.52
C ARG A 30 -13.42 -12.44 6.08
N GLN A 31 -14.63 -11.91 5.91
CA GLN A 31 -15.17 -11.60 4.60
C GLN A 31 -14.31 -10.57 3.86
N GLN A 32 -13.88 -9.53 4.55
CA GLN A 32 -12.97 -8.54 3.99
C GLN A 32 -11.63 -9.15 3.58
N GLU A 33 -11.06 -10.04 4.41
CA GLU A 33 -9.80 -10.69 4.08
C GLU A 33 -9.94 -11.65 2.89
N GLN A 34 -11.06 -12.36 2.79
CA GLN A 34 -11.39 -13.18 1.62
C GLN A 34 -11.52 -12.33 0.35
N GLN A 35 -12.17 -11.16 0.43
CA GLN A 35 -12.30 -10.23 -0.69
C GLN A 35 -10.96 -9.58 -1.09
N ARG A 36 -10.07 -9.33 -0.12
CA ARG A 36 -8.70 -8.83 -0.39
C ARG A 36 -7.88 -9.82 -1.21
N GLY A 37 -8.24 -11.07 -1.23
CA GLY A 37 -7.44 -12.13 -1.80
C GLY A 37 -6.16 -12.41 -1.01
N THR A 38 -5.56 -13.54 -1.26
CA THR A 38 -4.29 -13.94 -0.64
C THR A 38 -3.14 -13.01 -1.08
N ALA A 39 -2.03 -13.02 -0.36
CA ALA A 39 -0.81 -12.32 -0.78
C ALA A 39 -0.35 -12.78 -2.19
N HIS A 40 -0.63 -14.04 -2.54
CA HIS A 40 -0.39 -14.59 -3.87
C HIS A 40 -1.22 -13.85 -4.95
N HIS A 41 -2.51 -13.65 -4.73
CA HIS A 41 -3.36 -12.88 -5.65
C HIS A 41 -2.93 -11.42 -5.80
N ARG A 42 -2.24 -10.87 -4.80
CA ARG A 42 -1.72 -9.50 -4.84
C ARG A 42 -0.35 -9.38 -5.52
N GLY A 43 0.23 -10.50 -5.97
CA GLY A 43 1.53 -10.51 -6.67
C GLY A 43 2.75 -10.31 -5.76
N TYR A 44 2.59 -10.29 -4.43
CA TYR A 44 3.69 -10.02 -3.49
C TYR A 44 4.39 -11.28 -2.96
N THR A 45 3.94 -12.45 -3.35
CA THR A 45 4.53 -13.74 -2.92
C THR A 45 5.59 -14.28 -3.88
N PHE A 46 5.86 -13.56 -4.97
CA PHE A 46 6.97 -13.94 -5.82
C PHE A 46 8.28 -13.89 -5.03
N LYS A 47 9.07 -14.93 -5.13
CA LYS A 47 10.40 -15.01 -4.52
C LYS A 47 11.30 -13.83 -4.91
N ASP A 48 11.02 -13.21 -6.06
CA ASP A 48 11.78 -12.10 -6.62
C ASP A 48 11.34 -10.73 -6.07
N TRP A 49 10.19 -10.63 -5.38
CA TRP A 49 9.66 -9.34 -4.91
C TRP A 49 10.59 -8.66 -3.89
N GLN A 50 11.06 -9.37 -2.89
CA GLN A 50 11.94 -8.79 -1.88
C GLN A 50 13.34 -8.44 -2.43
N PRO A 51 13.98 -9.30 -3.24
CA PRO A 51 15.18 -8.91 -3.99
C PRO A 51 14.96 -7.70 -4.91
N PHE A 52 13.83 -7.65 -5.62
CA PHE A 52 13.46 -6.51 -6.46
C PHE A 52 13.34 -5.23 -5.65
N ARG A 53 12.62 -5.25 -4.53
CA ARG A 53 12.46 -4.10 -3.65
C ARG A 53 13.82 -3.54 -3.19
N ARG A 54 14.73 -4.40 -2.77
CA ARG A 54 16.08 -3.98 -2.36
C ARG A 54 16.86 -3.35 -3.50
N ARG A 55 16.85 -3.96 -4.69
CA ARG A 55 17.50 -3.40 -5.89
C ARG A 55 16.91 -2.06 -6.30
N TYR A 56 15.61 -1.92 -6.24
CA TYR A 56 14.92 -0.68 -6.59
C TYR A 56 15.32 0.48 -5.66
N LEU A 57 15.37 0.23 -4.35
CA LEU A 57 15.79 1.23 -3.37
C LEU A 57 17.28 1.60 -3.55
N ALA A 58 18.14 0.62 -3.82
CA ALA A 58 19.54 0.88 -4.11
C ALA A 58 19.71 1.73 -5.39
N ALA A 59 18.98 1.40 -6.45
CA ALA A 59 19.00 2.16 -7.70
C ALA A 59 18.53 3.62 -7.55
N LEU A 60 17.55 3.88 -6.66
CA LEU A 60 17.16 5.26 -6.33
C LEU A 60 18.33 6.03 -5.70
N VAL A 61 18.99 5.42 -4.73
CA VAL A 61 20.15 6.04 -4.06
C VAL A 61 21.30 6.27 -5.02
N GLU A 62 21.62 5.30 -5.89
CA GLU A 62 22.63 5.41 -6.94
C GLU A 62 22.30 6.54 -7.93
N ALA A 63 21.03 6.77 -8.22
CA ALA A 63 20.56 7.88 -9.04
C ALA A 63 20.57 9.24 -8.32
N GLY A 64 21.09 9.30 -7.08
CA GLY A 64 21.12 10.53 -6.26
C GLY A 64 19.74 10.93 -5.72
N LEU A 65 18.78 10.02 -5.72
CA LEU A 65 17.41 10.27 -5.24
C LEU A 65 17.26 9.76 -3.82
N LEU A 66 16.60 10.56 -2.98
CA LEU A 66 16.21 10.10 -1.65
C LEU A 66 14.96 9.21 -1.75
N PRO A 67 14.92 8.07 -1.01
CA PRO A 67 13.73 7.23 -0.95
C PRO A 67 12.67 7.90 -0.04
N VAL A 68 11.95 8.84 -0.59
CA VAL A 68 10.85 9.59 0.03
C VAL A 68 9.53 9.29 -0.68
N CYS A 69 8.41 9.64 -0.06
CA CYS A 69 7.10 9.52 -0.70
C CYS A 69 7.04 10.34 -1.99
N GLY A 70 6.68 9.70 -3.09
CA GLY A 70 6.66 10.28 -4.43
C GLY A 70 7.93 10.04 -5.24
N ALA A 71 8.99 9.51 -4.64
CA ALA A 71 10.21 9.19 -5.39
C ALA A 71 9.97 8.01 -6.34
N ALA A 72 10.51 8.14 -7.54
CA ALA A 72 10.57 7.10 -8.56
C ALA A 72 11.88 7.24 -9.33
N LEU A 73 12.32 6.16 -9.98
CA LEU A 73 13.44 6.24 -10.92
C LEU A 73 13.12 7.21 -12.06
N PRO A 74 14.11 7.81 -12.75
CA PRO A 74 13.88 8.78 -13.82
C PRO A 74 12.96 8.27 -14.95
N THR A 75 12.97 6.96 -15.18
CA THR A 75 12.09 6.28 -16.15
C THR A 75 10.75 5.84 -15.56
N GLY A 76 10.56 6.03 -14.26
CA GLY A 76 9.37 5.61 -13.53
C GLY A 76 8.21 6.60 -13.65
N PRO A 77 7.03 6.21 -13.15
CA PRO A 77 5.86 7.05 -13.19
C PRO A 77 5.98 8.22 -12.21
N ARG A 78 5.34 9.33 -12.55
CA ARG A 78 5.13 10.41 -11.59
C ARG A 78 3.90 10.10 -10.73
N MET A 79 3.98 10.41 -9.45
CA MET A 79 2.82 10.32 -8.58
C MET A 79 1.75 11.29 -9.09
N ARG A 80 0.52 10.81 -9.34
CA ARG A 80 -0.58 11.63 -9.88
C ARG A 80 -1.02 12.72 -8.92
N ASP A 81 -0.95 12.44 -7.63
CA ASP A 81 -1.21 13.45 -6.59
C ASP A 81 0.08 14.21 -6.31
N SER A 82 0.08 15.46 -6.68
CA SER A 82 1.25 16.33 -6.81
C SER A 82 2.00 16.64 -5.52
N ALA A 83 1.54 16.19 -4.35
CA ALA A 83 2.27 16.31 -3.10
C ALA A 83 1.83 15.25 -2.08
N CYS A 84 2.78 14.67 -1.38
CA CYS A 84 2.51 13.99 -0.13
C CYS A 84 1.92 15.03 0.83
N ARG A 85 0.69 14.83 1.29
CA ARG A 85 0.03 15.76 2.25
C ARG A 85 0.73 15.77 3.60
N ASP A 86 1.56 14.77 3.85
CA ASP A 86 2.38 14.62 5.05
C ASP A 86 3.83 15.10 4.79
N ALA A 87 4.04 15.96 3.79
CA ALA A 87 5.36 16.39 3.28
C ALA A 87 6.23 17.15 4.30
N GLY A 88 5.76 17.45 5.47
CA GLY A 88 6.57 17.96 6.58
C GLY A 88 7.00 16.87 7.58
N VAL A 89 6.44 15.69 7.47
CA VAL A 89 6.62 14.57 8.43
C VAL A 89 7.46 13.45 7.81
N PHE A 90 7.46 13.34 6.48
CA PHE A 90 8.19 12.30 5.76
C PHE A 90 9.46 12.81 5.14
N THR A 91 10.38 13.08 5.98
CA THR A 91 11.75 12.81 5.66
C THR A 91 12.00 11.34 6.03
N TYR A 92 12.40 10.54 5.02
CA TYR A 92 13.20 9.35 5.21
C TYR A 92 13.24 8.77 6.65
N THR A 93 12.56 7.67 6.88
CA THR A 93 12.46 7.06 8.21
C THR A 93 13.43 5.90 8.43
N SER A 94 14.05 5.37 7.39
CA SER A 94 15.07 4.33 7.51
C SER A 94 15.88 4.18 6.23
N ALA A 95 17.16 3.85 6.37
CA ALA A 95 18.07 3.63 5.23
C ALA A 95 17.60 2.50 4.29
N ASP A 96 16.74 1.64 4.75
CA ASP A 96 16.17 0.53 3.99
C ASP A 96 14.79 0.85 3.37
N GLY A 97 14.25 2.05 3.60
CA GLY A 97 12.93 2.45 3.12
C GLY A 97 11.78 1.59 3.67
N SER A 98 11.95 0.96 4.84
CA SER A 98 10.99 -0.01 5.39
C SER A 98 9.59 0.55 5.62
N SER A 99 9.49 1.85 5.89
CA SER A 99 8.22 2.58 6.07
C SER A 99 7.55 3.03 4.77
N LEU A 100 8.19 2.81 3.62
CA LEU A 100 7.66 3.18 2.32
C LEU A 100 7.14 1.94 1.59
N HIS A 101 6.03 2.12 0.90
CA HIS A 101 5.43 1.11 0.03
C HIS A 101 5.91 1.32 -1.39
N LEU A 102 6.38 0.25 -2.04
CA LEU A 102 6.52 0.23 -3.49
C LEU A 102 5.12 0.08 -4.08
N ASP A 103 4.66 1.10 -4.76
CA ASP A 103 3.32 1.17 -5.30
C ASP A 103 3.34 1.23 -6.83
N HIS A 104 2.44 0.48 -7.48
CA HIS A 104 2.35 0.49 -8.93
C HIS A 104 1.49 1.66 -9.42
N GLU A 105 2.03 2.40 -10.38
CA GLU A 105 1.32 3.51 -11.00
C GLU A 105 1.36 3.36 -12.53
N PRO A 106 0.24 3.10 -13.19
CA PRO A 106 -1.08 2.82 -12.63
C PRO A 106 -1.13 1.51 -11.83
N ALA A 107 -2.24 1.31 -11.08
CA ALA A 107 -2.45 0.05 -10.35
C ALA A 107 -2.41 -1.15 -11.30
N LEU A 108 -1.95 -2.28 -10.77
CA LEU A 108 -1.94 -3.53 -11.55
C LEU A 108 -3.36 -4.06 -11.73
N GLU A 109 -3.68 -4.49 -12.93
CA GLU A 109 -4.84 -5.31 -13.21
C GLU A 109 -4.66 -6.73 -12.65
N ASP A 110 -5.75 -7.48 -12.47
CA ASP A 110 -5.70 -8.80 -11.83
C ASP A 110 -4.82 -9.79 -12.62
N TRP A 111 -4.84 -9.75 -13.96
CA TRP A 111 -4.00 -10.59 -14.79
C TRP A 111 -2.51 -10.22 -14.71
N GLU A 112 -2.19 -8.92 -14.57
CA GLU A 112 -0.82 -8.43 -14.43
C GLU A 112 -0.15 -8.94 -13.15
N ARG A 113 -0.95 -9.11 -12.08
CA ARG A 113 -0.48 -9.61 -10.78
C ARG A 113 0.11 -11.02 -10.83
N GLN A 114 -0.22 -11.78 -11.87
CA GLN A 114 0.28 -13.13 -12.10
C GLN A 114 1.63 -13.16 -12.85
N HIS A 115 2.09 -12.00 -13.32
CA HIS A 115 3.30 -11.89 -14.14
C HIS A 115 4.44 -11.20 -13.38
N PRO A 116 5.46 -11.97 -12.89
CA PRO A 116 6.58 -11.41 -12.12
C PRO A 116 7.31 -10.26 -12.83
N ALA A 117 7.48 -10.36 -14.15
CA ALA A 117 8.13 -9.33 -14.95
C ALA A 117 7.37 -8.00 -14.97
N ILE A 118 6.03 -8.03 -14.84
CA ILE A 118 5.20 -6.82 -14.75
C ILE A 118 5.21 -6.29 -13.33
N VAL A 119 5.04 -7.19 -12.34
CA VAL A 119 5.05 -6.82 -10.91
C VAL A 119 6.41 -6.24 -10.50
N CYS A 120 7.50 -6.78 -11.01
CA CYS A 120 8.87 -6.31 -10.73
C CYS A 120 9.40 -5.33 -11.79
N ASN A 121 8.53 -4.57 -12.44
CA ASN A 121 8.95 -3.58 -13.42
C ASN A 121 9.25 -2.22 -12.74
N PRO A 122 10.53 -1.78 -12.71
CA PRO A 122 10.91 -0.54 -12.05
C PRO A 122 10.25 0.70 -12.64
N ASN A 123 9.89 0.65 -13.94
CA ASN A 123 9.24 1.77 -14.64
C ASN A 123 7.75 1.94 -14.27
N ARG A 124 7.23 1.09 -13.40
CA ARG A 124 5.85 1.18 -12.89
C ARG A 124 5.78 1.43 -11.38
N ILE A 125 6.91 1.66 -10.74
CA ILE A 125 6.99 1.80 -9.29
C ILE A 125 7.21 3.25 -8.90
N VAL A 126 6.45 3.68 -7.90
CA VAL A 126 6.64 4.92 -7.15
C VAL A 126 6.59 4.62 -5.65
N LEU A 127 7.45 5.25 -4.89
CA LEU A 127 7.41 5.11 -3.43
C LEU A 127 6.25 5.91 -2.84
N LYS A 128 5.51 5.31 -1.91
CA LYS A 128 4.44 5.99 -1.18
C LYS A 128 4.53 5.71 0.31
N CYS A 129 4.29 6.72 1.12
CA CYS A 129 4.06 6.51 2.55
C CYS A 129 2.72 5.78 2.78
N ALA A 130 2.54 5.21 3.96
CA ALA A 130 1.34 4.45 4.31
C ALA A 130 0.04 5.24 4.07
N SER A 131 0.04 6.53 4.40
CA SER A 131 -1.11 7.43 4.21
C SER A 131 -1.46 7.62 2.72
N CYS A 132 -0.47 7.93 1.88
CA CYS A 132 -0.67 8.09 0.43
C CYS A 132 -1.08 6.78 -0.24
N HIS A 133 -0.46 5.66 0.15
CA HIS A 133 -0.83 4.33 -0.34
C HIS A 133 -2.28 3.97 0.02
N SER A 134 -2.69 4.19 1.28
CA SER A 134 -4.06 3.93 1.72
C SER A 134 -5.09 4.79 1.00
N ARG A 135 -4.80 6.08 0.77
CA ARG A 135 -5.69 6.98 0.01
C ARG A 135 -5.87 6.52 -1.44
N LYS A 136 -4.79 6.09 -2.09
CA LYS A 136 -4.87 5.54 -3.44
C LYS A 136 -5.74 4.28 -3.47
N THR A 137 -5.45 3.32 -2.59
CA THR A 137 -6.21 2.07 -2.51
C THR A 137 -7.70 2.34 -2.26
N ALA A 138 -8.05 3.29 -1.39
CA ALA A 138 -9.44 3.65 -1.13
C ALA A 138 -10.16 4.20 -2.37
N ARG A 139 -9.48 4.98 -3.21
CA ARG A 139 -10.04 5.48 -4.48
C ARG A 139 -10.23 4.36 -5.49
N GLU A 140 -9.28 3.48 -5.62
CA GLU A 140 -9.32 2.36 -6.57
C GLU A 140 -10.40 1.32 -6.19
N THR A 141 -10.66 1.14 -4.89
CA THR A 141 -11.69 0.21 -4.40
C THR A 141 -13.05 0.84 -4.19
N GLY A 142 -13.13 2.15 -3.98
CA GLY A 142 -14.38 2.90 -3.77
C GLY A 142 -15.15 3.26 -5.05
N GLY A 143 -14.57 3.04 -6.21
CA GLY A 143 -15.18 3.27 -7.52
C GLY A 143 -15.91 2.05 -8.11
N ARG A 144 -16.10 0.99 -7.34
CA ARG A 144 -16.86 -0.20 -7.75
C ARG A 144 -18.15 -0.35 -6.94
#